data_e91596fca4136fb46c273f266cdb4f1a
#
_entry.id   e91596fca4136fb46c273f266cdb4f1a
#
_cell.length_a   1.000
_cell.length_b   1.000
_cell.length_c   1.000
_cell.angle_alpha   90.00
_cell.angle_beta   90.00
_cell.angle_gamma   90.00
#
_symmetry.space_group_name_H-M   'P 1'
#
loop_
_entity.id
_entity.type
_entity.pdbx_description
1 polymer ?
#
loop_
_entity_poly.entity_id
_entity_poly.type
_entity_poly.pdbx_seq_one_letter_code
_entity_poly.pdbx_strand_id
1 'polypeptide(L)'
;MEGLEKHLPGQVKAFIANHDIKFYTIDGVKIGIETGMGPTRINTILQSAFFKLTGIIPEEQAIELMKAAAKATYGRKGDDVVQKNWAAIDAGAKQVVEVKVPESWKDAEDEGLFMAHATHGAQEAQDFVNNIQCKINAQEGNSLPVSAFKDYVDGTTPSGTAAYEKRGIAVNVPVWVPDNCIQCNRCAYVCPHAAIRPVAMTADETANAPEGIKTLPLTGMKDYTFTMTVSALDCTGCGSCANVCPGKKGNKALEMAPLEANTEEQKFFDYGVTLPQKEDVIAKYKETTVKGSQFKQPLLEFSGACAGCGE
;
A
#
# COMPACT_ATOMS: atom_id res chain seq x y z
N MET A 1 -16.95 8.35 -12.61
CA MET A 1 -18.03 8.41 -11.59
C MET A 1 -18.06 7.14 -10.74
N GLU A 2 -18.23 5.95 -11.31
CA GLU A 2 -18.37 4.70 -10.53
C GLU A 2 -17.21 4.43 -9.54
N GLY A 3 -15.98 4.72 -9.92
CA GLY A 3 -14.83 4.62 -9.00
C GLY A 3 -14.89 5.65 -7.87
N LEU A 4 -15.33 6.87 -8.13
CA LEU A 4 -15.44 7.91 -7.09
C LEU A 4 -16.57 7.60 -6.09
N GLU A 5 -17.67 7.02 -6.56
CA GLU A 5 -18.77 6.58 -5.68
C GLU A 5 -18.32 5.56 -4.63
N LYS A 6 -17.42 4.67 -5.02
CA LYS A 6 -16.92 3.60 -4.14
C LYS A 6 -15.80 4.04 -3.20
N HIS A 7 -14.98 4.99 -3.62
CA HIS A 7 -13.73 5.32 -2.92
C HIS A 7 -13.77 6.63 -2.13
N LEU A 8 -14.74 7.52 -2.42
CA LEU A 8 -14.89 8.75 -1.63
C LEU A 8 -15.72 8.49 -0.37
N PRO A 9 -15.23 8.94 0.81
CA PRO A 9 -16.01 8.93 2.04
C PRO A 9 -17.32 9.67 1.92
N GLY A 10 -18.35 9.21 2.64
CA GLY A 10 -19.65 9.86 2.69
C GLY A 10 -19.54 11.31 3.16
N GLN A 11 -18.80 11.57 4.24
CA GLN A 11 -18.56 12.95 4.73
C GLN A 11 -17.91 13.84 3.68
N VAL A 12 -16.95 13.32 2.90
CA VAL A 12 -16.30 14.10 1.82
C VAL A 12 -17.27 14.39 0.70
N LYS A 13 -18.09 13.41 0.30
CA LYS A 13 -19.16 13.59 -0.69
C LYS A 13 -20.14 14.66 -0.24
N ALA A 14 -20.65 14.54 0.99
CA ALA A 14 -21.59 15.48 1.58
C ALA A 14 -21.00 16.89 1.69
N PHE A 15 -19.74 17.00 2.10
CA PHE A 15 -19.05 18.29 2.18
C PHE A 15 -18.92 18.96 0.82
N ILE A 16 -18.49 18.23 -0.20
CA ILE A 16 -18.36 18.75 -1.58
C ILE A 16 -19.71 19.23 -2.09
N ALA A 17 -20.78 18.43 -1.93
CA ALA A 17 -22.10 18.73 -2.46
C ALA A 17 -22.81 19.86 -1.71
N ASN A 18 -22.70 19.93 -0.38
CA ASN A 18 -23.36 20.95 0.44
C ASN A 18 -22.67 22.33 0.41
N HIS A 19 -21.42 22.37 -0.05
CA HIS A 19 -20.67 23.65 -0.14
C HIS A 19 -20.43 24.07 -1.59
N ASP A 20 -21.11 23.46 -2.57
CA ASP A 20 -20.96 23.78 -4.00
C ASP A 20 -19.51 23.79 -4.49
N ILE A 21 -18.70 22.85 -3.98
CA ILE A 21 -17.28 22.77 -4.30
C ILE A 21 -17.10 22.22 -5.72
N LYS A 22 -16.35 22.96 -6.54
CA LYS A 22 -15.93 22.49 -7.86
C LYS A 22 -14.92 21.38 -7.69
N PHE A 23 -15.28 20.18 -8.10
CA PHE A 23 -14.45 18.98 -7.96
C PHE A 23 -13.87 18.56 -9.30
N TYR A 24 -12.57 18.31 -9.35
CA TYR A 24 -11.86 17.94 -10.56
C TYR A 24 -11.05 16.68 -10.34
N THR A 25 -10.88 15.87 -11.38
CA THR A 25 -10.02 14.70 -11.39
C THR A 25 -9.05 14.73 -12.56
N ILE A 26 -7.91 14.08 -12.38
CA ILE A 26 -6.92 13.87 -13.42
C ILE A 26 -6.22 12.53 -13.19
N ASP A 27 -6.09 11.71 -14.24
CA ASP A 27 -5.33 10.47 -14.21
C ASP A 27 -3.85 10.74 -14.51
N GLY A 28 -3.14 11.23 -13.48
CA GLY A 28 -1.72 11.56 -13.60
C GLY A 28 -0.84 10.34 -13.94
N VAL A 29 -1.21 9.14 -13.47
CA VAL A 29 -0.47 7.91 -13.74
C VAL A 29 -0.58 7.52 -15.20
N LYS A 30 -1.77 7.50 -15.76
CA LYS A 30 -2.01 7.23 -17.18
C LYS A 30 -1.28 8.24 -18.07
N ILE A 31 -1.41 9.53 -17.78
CA ILE A 31 -0.72 10.60 -18.51
C ILE A 31 0.80 10.41 -18.43
N GLY A 32 1.33 10.08 -17.26
CA GLY A 32 2.76 9.83 -17.08
C GLY A 32 3.27 8.67 -17.94
N ILE A 33 2.51 7.60 -18.05
CA ILE A 33 2.83 6.46 -18.93
C ILE A 33 2.75 6.86 -20.39
N GLU A 34 1.67 7.50 -20.83
CA GLU A 34 1.45 7.92 -22.22
C GLU A 34 2.49 8.92 -22.73
N THR A 35 2.97 9.80 -21.86
CA THR A 35 4.00 10.81 -22.19
C THR A 35 5.45 10.29 -22.04
N GLY A 36 5.62 9.04 -21.60
CA GLY A 36 6.94 8.43 -21.40
C GLY A 36 7.66 8.89 -20.12
N MET A 37 6.96 9.57 -19.20
CA MET A 37 7.48 9.94 -17.87
C MET A 37 7.48 8.74 -16.90
N GLY A 38 6.61 7.76 -17.15
CA GLY A 38 6.37 6.63 -16.27
C GLY A 38 5.35 6.92 -15.16
N PRO A 39 4.92 5.90 -14.41
CA PRO A 39 3.77 5.99 -13.50
C PRO A 39 4.01 6.83 -12.24
N THR A 40 5.27 7.12 -11.90
CA THR A 40 5.64 7.79 -10.64
C THR A 40 5.99 9.28 -10.79
N ARG A 41 6.21 9.77 -12.01
CA ARG A 41 6.64 11.15 -12.26
C ARG A 41 5.48 12.02 -12.70
N ILE A 42 4.53 12.22 -11.80
CA ILE A 42 3.27 12.92 -12.06
C ILE A 42 3.24 14.38 -11.59
N ASN A 43 4.28 14.84 -10.91
CA ASN A 43 4.33 16.17 -10.29
C ASN A 43 4.10 17.32 -11.28
N THR A 44 4.77 17.32 -12.43
CA THR A 44 4.60 18.36 -13.46
C THR A 44 3.23 18.32 -14.11
N ILE A 45 2.62 17.14 -14.23
CA ILE A 45 1.24 16.96 -14.70
C ILE A 45 0.25 17.64 -13.76
N LEU A 46 0.37 17.32 -12.45
CA LEU A 46 -0.50 17.90 -11.43
C LEU A 46 -0.28 19.41 -11.27
N GLN A 47 0.96 19.88 -11.36
CA GLN A 47 1.29 21.31 -11.30
C GLN A 47 0.67 22.07 -12.47
N SER A 48 0.69 21.51 -13.68
CA SER A 48 0.08 22.11 -14.85
C SER A 48 -1.45 22.20 -14.71
N ALA A 49 -2.09 21.14 -14.23
CA ALA A 49 -3.52 21.14 -13.91
C ALA A 49 -3.86 22.21 -12.84
N PHE A 50 -3.05 22.32 -11.79
CA PHE A 50 -3.21 23.33 -10.74
C PHE A 50 -3.22 24.75 -11.30
N PHE A 51 -2.24 25.13 -12.10
CA PHE A 51 -2.20 26.48 -12.67
C PHE A 51 -3.39 26.77 -13.58
N LYS A 52 -3.82 25.79 -14.36
CA LYS A 52 -5.03 25.92 -15.17
C LYS A 52 -6.28 26.18 -14.33
N LEU A 53 -6.48 25.40 -13.27
CA LEU A 53 -7.69 25.49 -12.45
C LEU A 53 -7.73 26.74 -11.58
N THR A 54 -6.59 27.15 -11.03
CA THR A 54 -6.54 28.27 -10.11
C THR A 54 -6.48 29.64 -10.80
N GLY A 55 -5.94 29.69 -12.02
CA GLY A 55 -5.79 30.94 -12.76
C GLY A 55 -4.93 32.00 -12.05
N ILE A 56 -4.09 31.62 -11.09
CA ILE A 56 -3.18 32.53 -10.36
C ILE A 56 -2.29 33.31 -11.32
N ILE A 57 -1.89 32.67 -12.41
CA ILE A 57 -1.26 33.29 -13.57
C ILE A 57 -1.97 32.77 -14.84
N PRO A 58 -1.96 33.56 -15.95
CA PRO A 58 -2.56 33.09 -17.20
C PRO A 58 -2.03 31.72 -17.62
N GLU A 59 -2.93 30.83 -18.08
CA GLU A 59 -2.59 29.42 -18.40
C GLU A 59 -1.41 29.32 -19.39
N GLU A 60 -1.42 30.12 -20.45
CA GLU A 60 -0.35 30.11 -21.45
C GLU A 60 1.00 30.48 -20.84
N GLN A 61 1.03 31.54 -20.02
CA GLN A 61 2.23 31.97 -19.33
C GLN A 61 2.74 30.92 -18.33
N ALA A 62 1.82 30.23 -17.61
CA ALA A 62 2.20 29.15 -16.70
C ALA A 62 2.88 28.01 -17.44
N ILE A 63 2.30 27.58 -18.57
CA ILE A 63 2.84 26.49 -19.40
C ILE A 63 4.21 26.87 -19.96
N GLU A 64 4.40 28.10 -20.46
CA GLU A 64 5.69 28.58 -20.95
C GLU A 64 6.75 28.56 -19.86
N LEU A 65 6.46 29.09 -18.68
CA LEU A 65 7.38 29.10 -17.54
C LEU A 65 7.73 27.69 -17.06
N MET A 66 6.75 26.78 -17.00
CA MET A 66 6.99 25.39 -16.65
C MET A 66 7.87 24.68 -17.67
N LYS A 67 7.65 24.90 -18.96
CA LYS A 67 8.48 24.34 -20.03
C LYS A 67 9.90 24.89 -19.99
N ALA A 68 10.07 26.19 -19.74
CA ALA A 68 11.39 26.81 -19.57
C ALA A 68 12.13 26.21 -18.35
N ALA A 69 11.46 26.05 -17.21
CA ALA A 69 12.02 25.45 -16.02
C ALA A 69 12.42 23.97 -16.25
N ALA A 70 11.57 23.20 -16.94
CA ALA A 70 11.89 21.81 -17.32
C ALA A 70 13.11 21.74 -18.21
N LYS A 71 13.25 22.63 -19.19
CA LYS A 71 14.43 22.72 -20.05
C LYS A 71 15.69 23.08 -19.26
N ALA A 72 15.61 24.05 -18.36
CA ALA A 72 16.74 24.45 -17.51
C ALA A 72 17.20 23.29 -16.60
N THR A 73 16.25 22.54 -16.04
CA THR A 73 16.54 21.46 -15.09
C THR A 73 17.04 20.19 -15.80
N TYR A 74 16.41 19.81 -16.90
CA TYR A 74 16.64 18.52 -17.53
C TYR A 74 17.41 18.58 -18.86
N GLY A 75 17.74 19.77 -19.39
CA GLY A 75 18.43 19.92 -20.67
C GLY A 75 19.74 19.15 -20.75
N ARG A 76 20.49 19.04 -19.64
CA ARG A 76 21.73 18.25 -19.57
C ARG A 76 21.51 16.73 -19.69
N LYS A 77 20.27 16.25 -19.52
CA LYS A 77 19.92 14.82 -19.63
C LYS A 77 19.50 14.42 -21.05
N GLY A 78 19.46 15.37 -21.96
CA GLY A 78 19.12 15.20 -23.37
C GLY A 78 17.74 15.72 -23.74
N ASP A 79 17.57 16.05 -25.00
CA ASP A 79 16.34 16.66 -25.54
C ASP A 79 15.12 15.74 -25.39
N ASP A 80 15.30 14.41 -25.49
CA ASP A 80 14.22 13.44 -25.30
C ASP A 80 13.54 13.58 -23.92
N VAL A 81 14.35 13.79 -22.87
CA VAL A 81 13.83 13.99 -21.50
C VAL A 81 13.06 15.32 -21.40
N VAL A 82 13.55 16.37 -22.05
CA VAL A 82 12.87 17.67 -22.08
C VAL A 82 11.53 17.56 -22.81
N GLN A 83 11.48 16.90 -23.95
CA GLN A 83 10.25 16.71 -24.74
C GLN A 83 9.18 15.92 -23.98
N LYS A 84 9.58 14.85 -23.26
CA LYS A 84 8.65 14.10 -22.40
C LYS A 84 8.06 14.97 -21.29
N ASN A 85 8.88 15.81 -20.64
CA ASN A 85 8.38 16.75 -19.64
C ASN A 85 7.41 17.78 -20.25
N TRP A 86 7.72 18.31 -21.45
CA TRP A 86 6.83 19.24 -22.13
C TRP A 86 5.49 18.60 -22.50
N ALA A 87 5.51 17.39 -23.03
CA ALA A 87 4.31 16.63 -23.34
C ALA A 87 3.45 16.37 -22.07
N ALA A 88 4.10 16.07 -20.94
CA ALA A 88 3.44 15.87 -19.67
C ALA A 88 2.78 17.16 -19.14
N ILE A 89 3.44 18.31 -19.26
CA ILE A 89 2.91 19.62 -18.89
C ILE A 89 1.67 19.94 -19.75
N ASP A 90 1.76 19.79 -21.07
CA ASP A 90 0.63 20.06 -21.97
C ASP A 90 -0.55 19.12 -21.71
N ALA A 91 -0.29 17.84 -21.43
CA ALA A 91 -1.33 16.86 -21.13
C ALA A 91 -2.01 17.15 -19.79
N GLY A 92 -1.25 17.56 -18.77
CA GLY A 92 -1.80 17.93 -17.46
C GLY A 92 -2.79 19.07 -17.54
N ALA A 93 -2.50 20.11 -18.33
CA ALA A 93 -3.44 21.20 -18.57
C ALA A 93 -4.69 20.78 -19.34
N LYS A 94 -4.57 19.82 -20.28
CA LYS A 94 -5.66 19.43 -21.18
C LYS A 94 -6.58 18.35 -20.63
N GLN A 95 -6.05 17.45 -19.80
CA GLN A 95 -6.76 16.22 -19.38
C GLN A 95 -7.39 16.29 -17.98
N VAL A 96 -7.37 17.46 -17.34
CA VAL A 96 -8.15 17.68 -16.12
C VAL A 96 -9.65 17.72 -16.45
N VAL A 97 -10.44 16.97 -15.68
CA VAL A 97 -11.88 16.79 -15.93
C VAL A 97 -12.68 17.30 -14.74
N GLU A 98 -13.68 18.15 -14.98
CA GLU A 98 -14.62 18.55 -13.96
C GLU A 98 -15.62 17.42 -13.69
N VAL A 99 -15.79 17.09 -12.44
CA VAL A 99 -16.75 16.07 -11.98
C VAL A 99 -18.05 16.76 -11.66
N LYS A 100 -19.12 16.34 -12.34
CA LYS A 100 -20.47 16.77 -11.98
C LYS A 100 -20.85 16.10 -10.66
N VAL A 101 -20.90 16.89 -9.60
CA VAL A 101 -21.26 16.41 -8.26
C VAL A 101 -22.73 15.99 -8.25
N PRO A 102 -23.07 14.73 -7.91
CA PRO A 102 -24.46 14.28 -7.82
C PRO A 102 -25.19 14.89 -6.62
N GLU A 103 -26.47 15.19 -6.77
CA GLU A 103 -27.34 15.63 -5.66
C GLU A 103 -27.40 14.59 -4.54
N SER A 104 -27.31 13.29 -4.87
CA SER A 104 -27.29 12.20 -3.91
C SER A 104 -26.11 12.26 -2.92
N TRP A 105 -25.07 13.02 -3.23
CA TRP A 105 -23.95 13.17 -2.32
C TRP A 105 -24.25 14.06 -1.11
N LYS A 106 -25.30 14.88 -1.16
CA LYS A 106 -25.68 15.78 -0.06
C LYS A 106 -26.00 15.03 1.23
N ASP A 107 -26.63 13.88 1.08
CA ASP A 107 -27.07 13.03 2.18
C ASP A 107 -26.19 11.77 2.34
N ALA A 108 -24.97 11.79 1.79
CA ALA A 108 -24.08 10.65 1.88
C ALA A 108 -23.55 10.49 3.31
N GLU A 109 -23.74 9.31 3.88
CA GLU A 109 -23.25 8.93 5.20
C GLU A 109 -21.98 8.06 5.06
N ASP A 110 -21.12 8.10 6.07
CA ASP A 110 -19.99 7.19 6.14
C ASP A 110 -20.44 5.81 6.61
N GLU A 111 -20.02 4.80 5.86
CA GLU A 111 -20.21 3.40 6.24
C GLU A 111 -19.20 2.93 7.32
N GLY A 112 -18.60 3.83 8.06
CA GLY A 112 -17.64 3.53 9.13
C GLY A 112 -16.27 3.03 8.67
N LEU A 113 -15.82 3.42 7.49
CA LEU A 113 -14.76 2.76 6.72
C LEU A 113 -13.32 3.20 7.00
N PHE A 114 -13.06 4.17 7.88
CA PHE A 114 -11.75 4.80 7.79
C PHE A 114 -10.65 4.29 8.71
N MET A 115 -10.97 3.49 9.71
CA MET A 115 -9.93 2.97 10.59
C MET A 115 -10.28 1.57 11.06
N ALA A 116 -9.43 0.61 10.75
CA ALA A 116 -9.53 -0.72 11.33
C ALA A 116 -9.39 -0.60 12.84
N HIS A 117 -10.49 -0.81 13.57
CA HIS A 117 -10.43 -0.94 15.02
C HIS A 117 -9.67 -2.21 15.37
N ALA A 118 -8.79 -2.11 16.35
CA ALA A 118 -8.11 -3.28 16.89
C ALA A 118 -9.10 -4.14 17.66
N THR A 119 -9.32 -5.37 17.21
CA THR A 119 -10.26 -6.34 17.82
C THR A 119 -9.56 -7.58 18.39
N HIS A 120 -8.24 -7.67 18.21
CA HIS A 120 -7.40 -8.78 18.63
C HIS A 120 -6.00 -8.27 19.02
N GLY A 121 -5.18 -9.11 19.62
CA GLY A 121 -3.87 -8.73 20.14
C GLY A 121 -3.92 -8.34 21.62
N ALA A 122 -2.83 -7.79 22.14
CA ALA A 122 -2.74 -7.36 23.54
C ALA A 122 -3.74 -6.23 23.84
N GLN A 123 -4.42 -6.29 24.99
CA GLN A 123 -5.44 -5.31 25.36
C GLN A 123 -4.89 -3.87 25.36
N GLU A 124 -3.68 -3.68 25.86
CA GLU A 124 -3.03 -2.38 25.89
C GLU A 124 -2.86 -1.78 24.47
N ALA A 125 -2.47 -2.63 23.49
CA ALA A 125 -2.35 -2.20 22.09
C ALA A 125 -3.73 -1.86 21.49
N GLN A 126 -4.76 -2.67 21.80
CA GLN A 126 -6.14 -2.37 21.35
C GLN A 126 -6.66 -1.06 21.93
N ASP A 127 -6.42 -0.80 23.20
CA ASP A 127 -6.86 0.42 23.88
C ASP A 127 -6.16 1.65 23.31
N PHE A 128 -4.85 1.57 23.06
CA PHE A 128 -4.09 2.66 22.44
C PHE A 128 -4.58 2.93 21.01
N VAL A 129 -4.69 1.87 20.20
CA VAL A 129 -5.13 1.99 18.80
C VAL A 129 -6.52 2.61 18.71
N ASN A 130 -7.48 2.06 19.44
CA ASN A 130 -8.87 2.48 19.32
C ASN A 130 -9.14 3.88 19.92
N ASN A 131 -8.46 4.25 20.99
CA ASN A 131 -8.75 5.49 21.71
C ASN A 131 -7.86 6.67 21.27
N ILE A 132 -6.65 6.39 20.77
CA ILE A 132 -5.66 7.42 20.45
C ILE A 132 -5.24 7.35 18.98
N GLN A 133 -4.65 6.24 18.54
CA GLN A 133 -4.03 6.12 17.20
C GLN A 133 -5.05 6.34 16.08
N CYS A 134 -6.24 5.74 16.19
CA CYS A 134 -7.31 5.91 15.22
C CYS A 134 -7.68 7.38 15.01
N LYS A 135 -7.83 8.14 16.10
CA LYS A 135 -8.16 9.58 16.02
C LYS A 135 -7.02 10.41 15.43
N ILE A 136 -5.77 10.09 15.80
CA ILE A 136 -4.60 10.78 15.22
C ILE A 136 -4.51 10.53 13.73
N ASN A 137 -4.67 9.27 13.30
CA ASN A 137 -4.62 8.88 11.89
C ASN A 137 -5.77 9.50 11.07
N ALA A 138 -6.95 9.66 11.69
CA ALA A 138 -8.08 10.38 11.09
C ALA A 138 -7.90 11.91 11.07
N GLN A 139 -6.77 12.42 11.56
CA GLN A 139 -6.47 13.86 11.74
C GLN A 139 -7.42 14.56 12.73
N GLU A 140 -8.03 13.79 13.61
CA GLU A 140 -8.90 14.27 14.70
C GLU A 140 -8.16 14.36 16.05
N GLY A 141 -6.84 14.28 16.04
CA GLY A 141 -6.01 14.31 17.27
C GLY A 141 -6.26 15.51 18.18
N ASN A 142 -6.67 16.65 17.63
CA ASN A 142 -7.04 17.84 18.41
C ASN A 142 -8.30 17.64 19.29
N SER A 143 -9.11 16.61 19.03
CA SER A 143 -10.24 16.24 19.86
C SER A 143 -9.85 15.47 21.13
N LEU A 144 -8.60 14.99 21.19
CA LEU A 144 -8.09 14.23 22.33
C LEU A 144 -7.72 15.18 23.48
N PRO A 145 -8.20 14.96 24.71
CA PRO A 145 -7.73 15.68 25.87
C PRO A 145 -6.30 15.29 26.21
N VAL A 146 -5.53 16.20 26.82
CA VAL A 146 -4.15 15.90 27.27
C VAL A 146 -4.09 14.66 28.17
N SER A 147 -5.13 14.43 28.97
CA SER A 147 -5.24 13.26 29.85
C SER A 147 -5.32 11.91 29.09
N ALA A 148 -5.62 11.90 27.79
CA ALA A 148 -5.57 10.68 26.98
C ALA A 148 -4.14 10.09 26.92
N PHE A 149 -3.12 10.93 27.08
CA PHE A 149 -1.72 10.55 27.02
C PHE A 149 -1.06 10.32 28.38
N LYS A 150 -1.84 10.28 29.46
CA LYS A 150 -1.30 10.17 30.84
C LYS A 150 -0.44 8.92 31.08
N ASP A 151 -0.75 7.83 30.36
CA ASP A 151 -0.05 6.56 30.47
C ASP A 151 1.15 6.46 29.50
N TYR A 152 1.37 7.50 28.67
CA TYR A 152 2.38 7.59 27.63
C TYR A 152 3.23 8.85 27.74
N VAL A 153 3.43 9.36 28.95
CA VAL A 153 4.12 10.65 29.21
C VAL A 153 5.59 10.70 28.81
N ASP A 154 6.22 9.54 28.68
CA ASP A 154 7.60 9.37 28.24
C ASP A 154 7.73 9.18 26.71
N GLY A 155 6.59 9.18 26.01
CA GLY A 155 6.53 9.01 24.55
C GLY A 155 6.58 7.54 24.09
N THR A 156 6.65 6.57 25.00
CA THR A 156 6.52 5.15 24.62
C THR A 156 5.10 4.80 24.27
N THR A 157 4.91 3.91 23.32
CA THR A 157 3.60 3.37 22.91
C THR A 157 3.62 1.84 22.95
N PRO A 158 2.47 1.17 23.06
CA PRO A 158 2.43 -0.29 23.05
C PRO A 158 3.00 -0.86 21.76
N SER A 159 3.70 -1.98 21.88
CA SER A 159 4.24 -2.70 20.72
C SER A 159 3.14 -3.36 19.89
N GLY A 160 3.36 -3.52 18.58
CA GLY A 160 2.45 -4.23 17.68
C GLY A 160 1.35 -3.37 17.07
N THR A 161 1.32 -2.07 17.32
CA THR A 161 0.28 -1.16 16.80
C THR A 161 0.30 -0.98 15.29
N ALA A 162 1.46 -1.17 14.64
CA ALA A 162 1.59 -1.09 13.18
C ALA A 162 0.70 -2.10 12.44
N ALA A 163 0.35 -3.23 13.07
CA ALA A 163 -0.53 -4.24 12.50
C ALA A 163 -1.92 -3.71 12.14
N TYR A 164 -2.33 -2.61 12.74
CA TYR A 164 -3.68 -2.02 12.56
C TYR A 164 -3.69 -0.83 11.60
N GLU A 165 -2.56 -0.43 11.03
CA GLU A 165 -2.52 0.75 10.13
C GLU A 165 -3.06 0.46 8.74
N LYS A 166 -2.69 -0.65 8.11
CA LYS A 166 -3.22 -1.15 6.83
C LYS A 166 -3.46 -0.05 5.77
N ARG A 167 -2.45 0.72 5.44
CA ARG A 167 -2.58 1.94 4.61
C ARG A 167 -2.84 1.68 3.14
N GLY A 168 -2.48 0.51 2.60
CA GLY A 168 -2.72 0.16 1.19
C GLY A 168 -2.04 1.10 0.19
N ILE A 169 -0.81 1.53 0.45
CA ILE A 169 -0.11 2.55 -0.36
C ILE A 169 0.53 2.03 -1.65
N ALA A 170 0.62 0.71 -1.81
CA ALA A 170 1.24 0.11 -3.00
C ALA A 170 0.35 0.24 -4.23
N VAL A 171 0.93 0.64 -5.37
CA VAL A 171 0.25 0.54 -6.67
C VAL A 171 0.16 -0.92 -7.11
N ASN A 172 1.27 -1.66 -6.93
CA ASN A 172 1.34 -3.09 -7.23
C ASN A 172 1.87 -3.85 -6.02
N VAL A 173 1.31 -5.04 -5.79
CA VAL A 173 1.72 -5.98 -4.75
C VAL A 173 2.22 -7.29 -5.35
N PRO A 174 3.07 -8.06 -4.66
CA PRO A 174 3.50 -9.36 -5.16
C PRO A 174 2.36 -10.38 -5.05
N VAL A 175 2.06 -11.04 -6.13
CA VAL A 175 1.13 -12.18 -6.20
C VAL A 175 1.94 -13.46 -6.35
N TRP A 176 1.61 -14.46 -5.54
CA TRP A 176 2.33 -15.73 -5.54
C TRP A 176 1.83 -16.69 -6.63
N VAL A 177 2.79 -17.22 -7.42
CA VAL A 177 2.60 -18.24 -8.45
C VAL A 177 3.21 -19.54 -7.94
N PRO A 178 2.39 -20.44 -7.34
CA PRO A 178 2.87 -21.65 -6.67
C PRO A 178 3.75 -22.54 -7.54
N ASP A 179 3.37 -22.77 -8.79
CA ASP A 179 4.06 -23.70 -9.71
C ASP A 179 5.53 -23.33 -9.97
N ASN A 180 5.86 -22.06 -9.82
CA ASN A 180 7.19 -21.53 -9.99
C ASN A 180 7.98 -21.43 -8.66
N CYS A 181 7.35 -21.76 -7.52
CA CYS A 181 7.96 -21.59 -6.22
C CYS A 181 8.86 -22.78 -5.84
N ILE A 182 10.08 -22.50 -5.41
CA ILE A 182 11.02 -23.47 -4.87
C ILE A 182 11.11 -23.46 -3.34
N GLN A 183 10.24 -22.70 -2.67
CA GLN A 183 10.15 -22.61 -1.22
C GLN A 183 11.46 -22.18 -0.53
N CYS A 184 12.20 -21.25 -1.13
CA CYS A 184 13.48 -20.79 -0.60
C CYS A 184 13.38 -19.66 0.45
N ASN A 185 12.23 -19.03 0.59
CA ASN A 185 11.89 -17.94 1.51
C ASN A 185 12.75 -16.66 1.36
N ARG A 186 13.50 -16.51 0.26
CA ARG A 186 14.28 -15.29 0.01
C ARG A 186 13.43 -14.03 -0.07
N CYS A 187 12.23 -14.15 -0.63
CA CYS A 187 11.26 -13.06 -0.74
C CYS A 187 10.83 -12.53 0.64
N ALA A 188 10.59 -13.42 1.59
CA ALA A 188 10.25 -13.05 2.95
C ALA A 188 11.45 -12.41 3.68
N TYR A 189 12.64 -12.96 3.45
CA TYR A 189 13.87 -12.49 4.09
C TYR A 189 14.25 -11.05 3.71
N VAL A 190 14.00 -10.65 2.46
CA VAL A 190 14.38 -9.30 1.98
C VAL A 190 13.28 -8.26 2.16
N CYS A 191 12.09 -8.67 2.62
CA CYS A 191 11.00 -7.73 2.79
C CYS A 191 11.25 -6.81 3.99
N PRO A 192 11.41 -5.49 3.78
CA PRO A 192 11.70 -4.57 4.88
C PRO A 192 10.51 -4.39 5.84
N HIS A 193 9.29 -4.70 5.39
CA HIS A 193 8.07 -4.53 6.18
C HIS A 193 7.47 -5.85 6.68
N ALA A 194 8.16 -6.98 6.48
CA ALA A 194 7.63 -8.29 6.80
C ALA A 194 6.24 -8.60 6.19
N ALA A 195 5.89 -7.91 5.11
CA ALA A 195 4.59 -7.99 4.43
C ALA A 195 4.43 -9.26 3.56
N ILE A 196 5.42 -10.12 3.47
CA ILE A 196 5.35 -11.40 2.77
C ILE A 196 5.95 -12.49 3.67
N ARG A 197 5.17 -13.57 3.94
CA ARG A 197 5.54 -14.60 4.90
C ARG A 197 5.23 -16.00 4.39
N PRO A 198 6.17 -16.97 4.56
CA PRO A 198 5.90 -18.37 4.35
C PRO A 198 5.14 -18.94 5.54
N VAL A 199 4.13 -19.74 5.29
CA VAL A 199 3.37 -20.43 6.34
C VAL A 199 3.40 -21.93 6.07
N ALA A 200 3.74 -22.71 7.11
CA ALA A 200 3.57 -24.15 7.12
C ALA A 200 2.30 -24.49 7.88
N MET A 201 1.38 -25.21 7.25
CA MET A 201 0.07 -25.56 7.80
C MET A 201 -0.09 -27.05 7.91
N THR A 202 -0.68 -27.52 9.00
CA THR A 202 -1.17 -28.89 9.13
C THR A 202 -2.37 -29.14 8.21
N ALA A 203 -2.84 -30.39 8.11
CA ALA A 203 -4.02 -30.71 7.33
C ALA A 203 -5.27 -29.98 7.84
N ASP A 204 -5.45 -29.91 9.18
CA ASP A 204 -6.58 -29.21 9.80
C ASP A 204 -6.51 -27.68 9.59
N GLU A 205 -5.34 -27.08 9.72
CA GLU A 205 -5.13 -25.67 9.45
C GLU A 205 -5.37 -25.34 7.97
N THR A 206 -4.98 -26.23 7.06
CA THR A 206 -5.25 -26.08 5.63
C THR A 206 -6.75 -26.16 5.33
N ALA A 207 -7.48 -27.06 6.00
CA ALA A 207 -8.92 -27.23 5.83
C ALA A 207 -9.72 -26.01 6.37
N ASN A 208 -9.21 -25.35 7.40
CA ASN A 208 -9.82 -24.16 8.01
C ASN A 208 -9.33 -22.83 7.39
N ALA A 209 -8.43 -22.89 6.41
CA ALA A 209 -7.91 -21.69 5.78
C ALA A 209 -8.99 -20.98 4.94
N PRO A 210 -8.88 -19.66 4.78
CA PRO A 210 -9.82 -18.90 3.94
C PRO A 210 -9.89 -19.44 2.51
N GLU A 211 -11.09 -19.46 1.95
CA GLU A 211 -11.33 -19.90 0.57
C GLU A 211 -10.44 -19.13 -0.41
N GLY A 212 -9.84 -19.86 -1.35
CA GLY A 212 -8.96 -19.29 -2.38
C GLY A 212 -7.47 -19.29 -2.01
N ILE A 213 -7.09 -19.69 -0.79
CA ILE A 213 -5.67 -19.81 -0.43
C ILE A 213 -4.98 -20.86 -1.31
N LYS A 214 -3.85 -20.49 -1.91
CA LYS A 214 -3.05 -21.40 -2.72
C LYS A 214 -2.05 -22.11 -1.83
N THR A 215 -1.85 -23.41 -2.03
CA THR A 215 -0.93 -24.23 -1.23
C THR A 215 -0.10 -25.17 -2.09
N LEU A 216 1.04 -25.59 -1.58
CA LEU A 216 1.91 -26.64 -2.10
C LEU A 216 2.25 -27.63 -0.98
N PRO A 217 2.57 -28.89 -1.27
CA PRO A 217 3.22 -29.75 -0.30
C PRO A 217 4.53 -29.12 0.20
N LEU A 218 4.77 -29.10 1.51
CA LEU A 218 6.02 -28.59 2.04
C LEU A 218 7.19 -29.52 1.67
N THR A 219 8.18 -29.01 0.98
CA THR A 219 9.32 -29.79 0.48
C THR A 219 10.07 -30.48 1.64
N GLY A 220 10.09 -31.82 1.63
CA GLY A 220 10.78 -32.62 2.63
C GLY A 220 10.04 -32.83 3.96
N MET A 221 8.76 -32.41 4.06
CA MET A 221 7.87 -32.64 5.21
C MET A 221 6.45 -32.90 4.71
N LYS A 222 6.04 -34.17 4.71
CA LYS A 222 4.78 -34.62 4.07
C LYS A 222 3.53 -34.24 4.86
N ASP A 223 3.69 -33.97 6.16
CA ASP A 223 2.57 -33.68 7.07
C ASP A 223 2.14 -32.19 7.02
N TYR A 224 2.83 -31.42 6.19
CA TYR A 224 2.59 -29.97 6.07
C TYR A 224 2.34 -29.52 4.64
N THR A 225 1.48 -28.56 4.50
CA THR A 225 1.36 -27.73 3.30
C THR A 225 2.13 -26.43 3.48
N PHE A 226 2.53 -25.83 2.38
CA PHE A 226 3.23 -24.55 2.30
C PHE A 226 2.38 -23.53 1.55
N THR A 227 2.29 -22.34 2.08
CA THR A 227 1.78 -21.18 1.35
C THR A 227 2.72 -19.98 1.52
N MET A 228 2.64 -19.05 0.59
CA MET A 228 3.29 -17.73 0.71
C MET A 228 2.20 -16.67 0.78
N THR A 229 2.07 -16.03 1.92
CA THR A 229 1.04 -15.03 2.17
C THR A 229 1.60 -13.61 2.03
N VAL A 230 0.75 -12.67 1.64
CA VAL A 230 1.10 -11.26 1.43
C VAL A 230 0.14 -10.36 2.19
N SER A 231 0.67 -9.53 3.08
CA SER A 231 -0.08 -8.39 3.62
C SER A 231 -0.13 -7.30 2.56
N ALA A 232 -1.17 -7.34 1.73
CA ALA A 232 -1.30 -6.42 0.60
C ALA A 232 -1.41 -4.96 1.03
N LEU A 233 -2.04 -4.71 2.20
CA LEU A 233 -2.27 -3.37 2.74
C LEU A 233 -1.06 -2.78 3.48
N ASP A 234 -0.10 -3.62 3.91
CA ASP A 234 1.18 -3.19 4.50
C ASP A 234 2.32 -3.14 3.48
N CYS A 235 2.11 -3.72 2.30
CA CYS A 235 3.10 -3.72 1.23
C CYS A 235 3.31 -2.31 0.68
N THR A 236 4.58 -1.91 0.48
CA THR A 236 4.93 -0.62 -0.14
C THR A 236 5.14 -0.70 -1.64
N GLY A 237 5.01 -1.89 -2.25
CA GLY A 237 5.16 -2.08 -3.69
C GLY A 237 6.61 -1.97 -4.20
N CYS A 238 7.62 -2.06 -3.34
CA CYS A 238 9.04 -1.86 -3.71
C CYS A 238 9.61 -2.89 -4.69
N GLY A 239 8.95 -4.06 -4.84
CA GLY A 239 9.35 -5.11 -5.79
C GLY A 239 10.59 -5.94 -5.37
N SER A 240 11.22 -5.69 -4.22
CA SER A 240 12.42 -6.40 -3.77
C SER A 240 12.22 -7.92 -3.73
N CYS A 241 11.08 -8.40 -3.24
CA CYS A 241 10.74 -9.81 -3.16
C CYS A 241 10.64 -10.48 -4.55
N ALA A 242 10.01 -9.82 -5.52
CA ALA A 242 9.93 -10.30 -6.90
C ALA A 242 11.30 -10.26 -7.58
N ASN A 243 12.12 -9.24 -7.26
CA ASN A 243 13.43 -9.10 -7.86
C ASN A 243 14.41 -10.21 -7.45
N VAL A 244 14.45 -10.58 -6.15
CA VAL A 244 15.34 -11.65 -5.64
C VAL A 244 14.80 -13.05 -5.86
N CYS A 245 13.57 -13.21 -6.34
CA CYS A 245 12.97 -14.52 -6.56
C CYS A 245 13.69 -15.25 -7.69
N PRO A 246 14.33 -16.40 -7.40
CA PRO A 246 15.00 -17.18 -8.44
C PRO A 246 13.99 -17.95 -9.33
N GLY A 247 12.85 -18.26 -8.75
CA GLY A 247 11.83 -19.08 -9.41
C GLY A 247 12.30 -20.48 -9.78
N LYS A 248 11.50 -21.15 -10.62
CA LYS A 248 11.78 -22.46 -11.15
C LYS A 248 12.14 -22.35 -12.64
N LYS A 249 13.32 -22.81 -13.00
CA LYS A 249 13.83 -22.71 -14.39
C LYS A 249 13.79 -21.28 -14.97
N GLY A 250 14.04 -20.27 -14.13
CA GLY A 250 14.01 -18.86 -14.53
C GLY A 250 12.65 -18.18 -14.49
N ASN A 251 11.54 -18.93 -14.29
CA ASN A 251 10.21 -18.35 -14.13
C ASN A 251 10.00 -17.95 -12.68
N LYS A 252 9.79 -16.67 -12.44
CA LYS A 252 9.61 -16.12 -11.08
C LYS A 252 8.32 -16.65 -10.44
N ALA A 253 8.37 -16.87 -9.13
CA ALA A 253 7.22 -17.28 -8.33
C ALA A 253 6.46 -16.08 -7.71
N LEU A 254 6.89 -14.88 -8.00
CA LEU A 254 6.23 -13.65 -7.59
C LEU A 254 6.13 -12.70 -8.77
N GLU A 255 4.93 -12.26 -9.04
CA GLU A 255 4.60 -11.28 -10.07
C GLU A 255 3.99 -10.04 -9.40
N MET A 256 4.42 -8.85 -9.82
CA MET A 256 3.82 -7.62 -9.29
C MET A 256 2.54 -7.32 -10.06
N ALA A 257 1.43 -7.22 -9.34
CA ALA A 257 0.09 -6.99 -9.89
C ALA A 257 -0.64 -5.87 -9.12
N PRO A 258 -1.63 -5.20 -9.72
CA PRO A 258 -2.34 -4.09 -9.09
C PRO A 258 -2.94 -4.46 -7.73
N LEU A 259 -2.75 -3.62 -6.72
CA LEU A 259 -3.31 -3.82 -5.37
C LEU A 259 -4.83 -4.00 -5.41
N GLU A 260 -5.54 -3.17 -6.17
CA GLU A 260 -7.01 -3.18 -6.24
C GLU A 260 -7.59 -4.55 -6.62
N ALA A 261 -6.88 -5.30 -7.45
CA ALA A 261 -7.28 -6.64 -7.88
C ALA A 261 -6.82 -7.76 -6.91
N ASN A 262 -6.00 -7.43 -5.90
CA ASN A 262 -5.33 -8.42 -5.04
C ASN A 262 -5.49 -8.09 -3.54
N THR A 263 -6.47 -7.32 -3.14
CA THR A 263 -6.77 -7.01 -1.73
C THR A 263 -7.13 -8.25 -0.92
N GLU A 264 -7.67 -9.28 -1.57
CA GLU A 264 -8.02 -10.57 -0.97
C GLU A 264 -6.79 -11.31 -0.39
N GLU A 265 -5.58 -11.03 -0.86
CA GLU A 265 -4.34 -11.61 -0.32
C GLU A 265 -4.15 -11.25 1.17
N GLN A 266 -4.74 -10.13 1.63
CA GLN A 266 -4.67 -9.71 3.03
C GLN A 266 -5.26 -10.76 3.98
N LYS A 267 -6.40 -11.35 3.64
CA LYS A 267 -7.04 -12.36 4.51
C LYS A 267 -6.20 -13.62 4.69
N PHE A 268 -5.40 -13.98 3.69
CA PHE A 268 -4.49 -15.14 3.78
C PHE A 268 -3.32 -14.85 4.70
N PHE A 269 -2.79 -13.62 4.65
CA PHE A 269 -1.76 -13.19 5.57
C PHE A 269 -2.29 -13.11 7.01
N ASP A 270 -3.45 -12.48 7.21
CA ASP A 270 -4.07 -12.35 8.52
C ASP A 270 -4.36 -13.72 9.15
N TYR A 271 -4.81 -14.69 8.36
CA TYR A 271 -4.94 -16.07 8.81
C TYR A 271 -3.57 -16.68 9.17
N GLY A 272 -2.58 -16.52 8.31
CA GLY A 272 -1.25 -17.11 8.49
C GLY A 272 -0.57 -16.66 9.78
N VAL A 273 -0.73 -15.40 10.18
CA VAL A 273 -0.11 -14.85 11.41
C VAL A 273 -0.81 -15.31 12.68
N THR A 274 -2.02 -15.84 12.61
CA THR A 274 -2.71 -16.45 13.77
C THR A 274 -2.22 -17.87 14.08
N LEU A 275 -1.55 -18.52 13.14
CA LEU A 275 -1.13 -19.91 13.28
C LEU A 275 0.13 -20.02 14.16
N PRO A 276 0.23 -21.05 15.00
CA PRO A 276 1.40 -21.26 15.84
C PRO A 276 2.63 -21.61 15.00
N GLN A 277 3.80 -21.18 15.46
CA GLN A 277 5.06 -21.60 14.88
C GLN A 277 5.22 -23.13 14.97
N LYS A 278 5.82 -23.73 13.94
CA LYS A 278 6.05 -25.16 13.85
C LYS A 278 7.51 -25.46 14.16
N GLU A 279 7.81 -25.82 15.42
CA GLU A 279 9.17 -26.04 15.90
C GLU A 279 9.91 -27.14 15.11
N ASP A 280 9.22 -28.20 14.69
CA ASP A 280 9.78 -29.25 13.88
C ASP A 280 10.13 -28.80 12.45
N VAL A 281 9.33 -27.89 11.86
CA VAL A 281 9.62 -27.25 10.57
C VAL A 281 10.86 -26.35 10.70
N ILE A 282 10.93 -25.54 11.76
CA ILE A 282 12.06 -24.64 12.03
C ILE A 282 13.32 -25.49 12.24
N ALA A 283 13.26 -26.53 13.05
CA ALA A 283 14.38 -27.44 13.32
C ALA A 283 14.84 -28.16 12.02
N LYS A 284 13.91 -28.60 11.17
CA LYS A 284 14.21 -29.25 9.89
C LYS A 284 15.04 -28.38 8.96
N TYR A 285 14.66 -27.11 8.81
CA TYR A 285 15.34 -26.19 7.89
C TYR A 285 16.45 -25.37 8.55
N LYS A 286 16.62 -25.48 9.86
CA LYS A 286 17.58 -24.75 10.73
C LYS A 286 17.31 -23.26 10.76
N GLU A 287 17.06 -22.71 11.93
CA GLU A 287 16.78 -21.28 12.15
C GLU A 287 17.92 -20.34 11.70
N THR A 288 19.14 -20.85 11.58
CA THR A 288 20.30 -20.12 11.10
C THR A 288 20.37 -19.95 9.57
N THR A 289 19.42 -20.54 8.84
CA THR A 289 19.31 -20.41 7.39
C THR A 289 18.22 -19.43 7.01
N VAL A 290 18.30 -18.84 5.81
CA VAL A 290 17.24 -17.98 5.27
C VAL A 290 15.89 -18.70 5.29
N LYS A 291 15.84 -19.97 4.84
CA LYS A 291 14.58 -20.73 4.79
C LYS A 291 14.03 -20.99 6.19
N GLY A 292 14.81 -21.43 7.12
CA GLY A 292 14.34 -21.80 8.47
C GLY A 292 13.99 -20.59 9.33
N SER A 293 14.78 -19.50 9.25
CA SER A 293 14.50 -18.27 10.00
C SER A 293 13.14 -17.66 9.67
N GLN A 294 12.69 -17.77 8.41
CA GLN A 294 11.42 -17.19 7.98
C GLN A 294 10.20 -18.00 8.44
N PHE A 295 10.35 -19.27 8.79
CA PHE A 295 9.28 -20.05 9.42
C PHE A 295 9.06 -19.68 10.91
N LYS A 296 9.96 -18.90 11.51
CA LYS A 296 9.72 -18.25 12.82
C LYS A 296 8.77 -17.07 12.70
N GLN A 297 8.34 -16.73 11.49
CA GLN A 297 7.40 -15.66 11.18
C GLN A 297 7.77 -14.32 11.83
N PRO A 298 8.99 -13.80 11.61
CA PRO A 298 9.36 -12.52 12.18
C PRO A 298 8.45 -11.44 11.58
N LEU A 299 7.66 -10.79 12.43
CA LEU A 299 6.88 -9.62 12.08
C LEU A 299 7.68 -8.39 12.52
N LEU A 300 7.68 -7.37 11.67
CA LEU A 300 8.36 -6.12 11.95
C LEU A 300 7.32 -5.03 12.23
N GLU A 301 7.64 -4.17 13.19
CA GLU A 301 6.82 -3.02 13.52
C GLU A 301 7.25 -1.81 12.70
N PHE A 302 6.81 -1.78 11.45
CA PHE A 302 6.99 -0.62 10.61
C PHE A 302 5.65 0.05 10.33
N SER A 303 5.62 1.35 10.49
CA SER A 303 4.50 2.19 10.10
C SER A 303 4.42 2.46 8.59
N GLY A 304 5.26 1.81 7.78
CA GLY A 304 5.37 2.09 6.36
C GLY A 304 6.15 3.36 6.05
N ALA A 305 7.00 3.80 6.99
CA ALA A 305 7.88 4.93 6.83
C ALA A 305 8.76 4.82 5.57
N CYS A 306 8.90 5.92 4.85
CA CYS A 306 9.78 6.00 3.68
C CYS A 306 11.09 6.69 4.02
N ALA A 307 12.07 6.53 3.11
CA ALA A 307 13.36 7.23 3.23
C ALA A 307 13.15 8.75 3.35
N GLY A 308 13.67 9.35 4.40
CA GLY A 308 13.60 10.78 4.66
C GLY A 308 12.51 11.23 5.63
N CYS A 309 11.65 10.34 6.13
CA CYS A 309 10.67 10.71 7.15
C CYS A 309 11.26 10.82 8.56
N GLY A 310 12.48 10.35 8.80
CA GLY A 310 13.14 10.36 10.11
C GLY A 310 12.70 9.25 11.06
N GLU A 311 11.79 8.41 10.65
CA GLU A 311 11.29 7.26 11.40
C GLU A 311 12.21 6.04 11.26
#